data_1fe7bce07eb9b25b0233be55deff5f02
#
_entry.id   1fe7bce07eb9b25b0233be55deff5f02
#
_cell.length_a   1.000
_cell.length_b   1.000
_cell.length_c   1.000
_cell.angle_alpha   90.00
_cell.angle_beta   90.00
_cell.angle_gamma   90.00
#
_symmetry.space_group_name_H-M   'P 1'
#
loop_
_entity.id
_entity.type
_entity.pdbx_description
1 polymer ?
#
loop_
_entity_poly.entity_id
_entity_poly.type
_entity_poly.pdbx_seq_one_letter_code
_entity_poly.pdbx_strand_id
1 'polypeptide(L)'
;CDHCGCHDHHAGLLKPALRHTIKIFLYLFVFTAILNFIIEVIGIQTLSEYLLADSIFQPVIAALIGLIPNCAASVVITQLYISGAISFASAISGLCTGAGIGLVVLFKVNRDKRENIKIVLTLYALSVIAGMVLQIFGF
;
A
#
# COMPACT_ATOMS: atom_id res chain seq x y z
N CYS A 1 6.47 16.25 22.46
CA CYS A 1 5.11 16.32 21.86
C CYS A 1 4.48 17.70 22.11
N ASP A 2 5.11 18.77 21.59
CA ASP A 2 4.64 20.16 21.83
C ASP A 2 3.35 20.53 21.07
N HIS A 3 2.86 19.64 20.22
CA HIS A 3 1.63 19.88 19.45
C HIS A 3 0.43 19.02 19.84
N CYS A 4 0.56 18.18 20.87
CA CYS A 4 -0.52 17.24 21.22
C CYS A 4 -1.49 17.74 22.31
N GLY A 5 -1.35 18.94 22.86
CA GLY A 5 -2.29 19.50 23.83
C GLY A 5 -2.51 18.63 25.09
N CYS A 6 -1.51 17.82 25.48
CA CYS A 6 -1.63 16.87 26.59
C CYS A 6 -1.36 17.49 27.96
N HIS A 7 -1.32 18.82 28.07
CA HIS A 7 -0.99 19.52 29.32
C HIS A 7 -2.19 19.89 30.23
N ASP A 8 -3.41 19.55 29.81
CA ASP A 8 -4.58 19.77 30.67
C ASP A 8 -4.77 18.61 31.64
N HIS A 9 -4.17 18.70 32.80
CA HIS A 9 -4.25 17.74 33.92
C HIS A 9 -5.67 17.51 34.49
N HIS A 10 -6.69 18.20 34.00
CA HIS A 10 -8.09 18.08 34.44
C HIS A 10 -9.09 17.59 33.39
N ALA A 11 -8.67 17.38 32.17
CA ALA A 11 -9.54 16.74 31.16
C ALA A 11 -9.34 15.23 31.22
N GLY A 12 -10.37 14.50 31.64
CA GLY A 12 -10.32 13.03 31.69
C GLY A 12 -9.77 12.45 30.38
N LEU A 13 -9.05 11.35 30.47
CA LEU A 13 -8.35 10.66 29.36
C LEU A 13 -9.18 10.50 28.08
N LEU A 14 -10.50 10.46 28.18
CA LEU A 14 -11.44 10.25 27.07
C LEU A 14 -11.48 11.42 26.08
N LYS A 15 -11.44 12.68 26.54
CA LYS A 15 -11.54 13.84 25.63
C LYS A 15 -10.35 13.97 24.68
N PRO A 16 -9.08 13.93 25.13
CA PRO A 16 -7.94 13.98 24.22
C PRO A 16 -7.85 12.73 23.33
N ALA A 17 -8.15 11.54 23.86
CA ALA A 17 -8.17 10.31 23.08
C ALA A 17 -9.21 10.38 21.95
N LEU A 18 -10.45 10.80 22.24
CA LEU A 18 -11.51 10.92 21.26
C LEU A 18 -11.17 11.96 20.18
N ARG A 19 -10.60 13.10 20.57
CA ARG A 19 -10.17 14.15 19.61
C ARG A 19 -9.08 13.64 18.67
N HIS A 20 -8.09 12.90 19.18
CA HIS A 20 -7.04 12.30 18.36
C HIS A 20 -7.59 11.23 17.43
N THR A 21 -8.46 10.36 17.92
CA THR A 21 -9.09 9.31 17.14
C THR A 21 -9.94 9.87 16.01
N ILE A 22 -10.77 10.87 16.26
CA ILE A 22 -11.59 11.52 15.24
C ILE A 22 -10.69 12.20 14.19
N LYS A 23 -9.62 12.87 14.61
CA LYS A 23 -8.70 13.55 13.68
C LYS A 23 -7.99 12.56 12.76
N ILE A 24 -7.49 11.44 13.31
CA ILE A 24 -6.84 10.38 12.54
C ILE A 24 -7.85 9.69 11.62
N PHE A 25 -9.04 9.38 12.13
CA PHE A 25 -10.12 8.77 11.35
C PHE A 25 -10.52 9.64 10.16
N LEU A 26 -10.73 10.94 10.39
CA LEU A 26 -11.11 11.86 9.31
C LEU A 26 -10.01 11.97 8.24
N TYR A 27 -8.74 12.05 8.68
CA TYR A 27 -7.61 12.09 7.76
C TYR A 27 -7.52 10.82 6.92
N LEU A 28 -7.62 9.64 7.55
CA LEU A 28 -7.59 8.35 6.86
C LEU A 28 -8.80 8.20 5.93
N PHE A 29 -9.98 8.59 6.38
CA PHE A 29 -11.22 8.49 5.59
C PHE A 29 -11.13 9.33 4.31
N VAL A 30 -10.74 10.60 4.43
CA VAL A 30 -10.60 11.51 3.28
C VAL A 30 -9.51 10.99 2.32
N PHE A 31 -8.36 10.58 2.87
CA PHE A 31 -7.26 10.06 2.06
C PHE A 31 -7.66 8.78 1.31
N THR A 32 -8.31 7.84 1.99
CA THR A 32 -8.80 6.59 1.37
C THR A 32 -9.90 6.85 0.34
N ALA A 33 -10.82 7.79 0.61
CA ALA A 33 -11.87 8.16 -0.34
C ALA A 33 -11.30 8.76 -1.62
N ILE A 34 -10.31 9.66 -1.52
CA ILE A 34 -9.63 10.25 -2.67
C ILE A 34 -8.91 9.16 -3.48
N LEU A 35 -8.18 8.26 -2.82
CA LEU A 35 -7.46 7.18 -3.51
C LEU A 35 -8.42 6.20 -4.18
N ASN A 36 -9.53 5.82 -3.54
CA ASN A 36 -10.54 4.97 -4.16
C ASN A 36 -11.18 5.64 -5.38
N PHE A 37 -11.47 6.93 -5.28
CA PHE A 37 -11.98 7.69 -6.42
C PHE A 37 -11.00 7.73 -7.59
N ILE A 38 -9.70 7.92 -7.33
CA ILE A 38 -8.64 7.89 -8.35
C ILE A 38 -8.57 6.50 -9.01
N ILE A 39 -8.61 5.42 -8.22
CA ILE A 39 -8.56 4.04 -8.71
C ILE A 39 -9.80 3.74 -9.58
N GLU A 40 -10.97 4.24 -9.20
CA GLU A 40 -12.20 4.06 -9.94
C GLU A 40 -12.20 4.83 -11.27
N VAL A 41 -11.63 6.03 -11.30
CA VAL A 41 -11.47 6.85 -12.51
C VAL A 41 -10.46 6.24 -13.49
N ILE A 42 -9.36 5.66 -12.99
CA ILE A 42 -8.36 4.97 -13.83
C ILE A 42 -8.92 3.67 -14.41
N GLY A 43 -9.95 3.10 -13.76
CA GLY A 43 -10.61 1.86 -14.16
C GLY A 43 -9.80 0.61 -13.81
N ILE A 44 -10.36 -0.21 -12.92
CA ILE A 44 -9.81 -1.53 -12.58
C ILE A 44 -9.67 -2.41 -13.83
N GLN A 45 -10.52 -2.18 -14.85
CA GLN A 45 -10.51 -2.92 -16.11
C GLN A 45 -9.24 -2.68 -16.93
N THR A 46 -8.75 -1.44 -16.99
CA THR A 46 -7.49 -1.11 -17.67
C THR A 46 -6.29 -1.76 -16.96
N LEU A 47 -6.34 -1.80 -15.63
CA LEU A 47 -5.31 -2.45 -14.82
C LEU A 47 -5.31 -3.97 -15.02
N SER A 48 -6.49 -4.58 -15.14
CA SER A 48 -6.63 -6.01 -15.38
C SER A 48 -6.16 -6.41 -16.79
N GLU A 49 -6.38 -5.60 -17.82
CA GLU A 49 -5.88 -5.86 -19.18
C GLU A 49 -4.35 -5.91 -19.25
N TYR A 50 -3.67 -5.01 -18.54
CA TYR A 50 -2.20 -5.02 -18.45
C TYR A 50 -1.67 -6.19 -17.60
N LEU A 51 -2.44 -6.68 -16.63
CA LEU A 51 -2.09 -7.81 -15.77
C LEU A 51 -2.48 -9.16 -16.38
N LEU A 52 -3.47 -9.21 -17.28
CA LEU A 52 -3.93 -10.42 -17.97
C LEU A 52 -2.98 -10.91 -19.05
N ALA A 53 -1.96 -10.14 -19.45
CA ALA A 53 -0.89 -10.66 -20.26
C ALA A 53 -0.15 -11.72 -19.42
N ASP A 54 -0.25 -13.00 -19.80
CA ASP A 54 0.54 -14.13 -19.27
C ASP A 54 2.04 -13.90 -19.52
N SER A 55 2.55 -12.84 -18.92
CA SER A 55 3.89 -12.36 -19.11
C SER A 55 4.69 -12.61 -17.83
N ILE A 56 5.91 -13.04 -18.00
CA ILE A 56 6.90 -13.15 -16.92
C ILE A 56 7.07 -11.85 -16.11
N PHE A 57 6.57 -10.73 -16.66
CA PHE A 57 6.54 -9.40 -16.05
C PHE A 57 5.34 -9.17 -15.11
N GLN A 58 4.39 -10.10 -15.00
CA GLN A 58 3.20 -9.95 -14.15
C GLN A 58 3.54 -9.66 -12.68
N PRO A 59 4.51 -10.32 -12.02
CA PRO A 59 4.92 -10.00 -10.65
C PRO A 59 5.52 -8.59 -10.52
N VAL A 60 6.19 -8.09 -11.56
CA VAL A 60 6.80 -6.75 -11.58
C VAL A 60 5.72 -5.68 -11.52
N ILE A 61 4.67 -5.83 -12.33
CA ILE A 61 3.55 -4.89 -12.39
C ILE A 61 2.72 -4.98 -11.09
N ALA A 62 2.47 -6.20 -10.60
CA ALA A 62 1.76 -6.41 -9.35
C ALA A 62 2.49 -5.76 -8.15
N ALA A 63 3.82 -5.89 -8.09
CA ALA A 63 4.65 -5.23 -7.10
C ALA A 63 4.58 -3.70 -7.20
N LEU A 64 4.51 -3.14 -8.40
CA LEU A 64 4.38 -1.71 -8.62
C LEU A 64 3.04 -1.18 -8.09
N ILE A 65 1.95 -1.91 -8.33
CA ILE A 65 0.63 -1.59 -7.80
C ILE A 65 0.62 -1.68 -6.26
N GLY A 66 1.27 -2.70 -5.71
CA GLY A 66 1.41 -2.88 -4.27
C GLY A 66 2.17 -1.74 -3.59
N LEU A 67 3.01 -0.99 -4.32
CA LEU A 67 3.72 0.19 -3.79
C LEU A 67 2.79 1.36 -3.48
N ILE A 68 1.57 1.36 -4.00
CA ILE A 68 0.58 2.40 -3.70
C ILE A 68 0.25 2.31 -2.20
N PRO A 69 0.48 3.37 -1.41
CA PRO A 69 0.33 3.32 0.04
C PRO A 69 -1.15 3.35 0.45
N ASN A 70 -1.91 2.36 0.00
CA ASN A 70 -3.33 2.22 0.28
C ASN A 70 -3.70 0.76 0.52
N CYS A 71 -4.53 0.50 1.51
CA CYS A 71 -5.10 -0.83 1.76
C CYS A 71 -6.00 -1.33 0.60
N ALA A 72 -6.57 -0.43 -0.22
CA ALA A 72 -7.35 -0.82 -1.39
C ALA A 72 -6.50 -1.58 -2.43
N ALA A 73 -5.21 -1.28 -2.57
CA ALA A 73 -4.32 -2.01 -3.48
C ALA A 73 -4.24 -3.50 -3.13
N SER A 74 -4.15 -3.84 -1.84
CA SER A 74 -4.14 -5.25 -1.40
C SER A 74 -5.46 -5.95 -1.66
N VAL A 75 -6.58 -5.25 -1.49
CA VAL A 75 -7.92 -5.80 -1.80
C VAL A 75 -8.05 -6.08 -3.29
N VAL A 76 -7.63 -5.14 -4.15
CA VAL A 76 -7.67 -5.30 -5.61
C VAL A 76 -6.80 -6.48 -6.05
N ILE A 77 -5.57 -6.58 -5.55
CA ILE A 77 -4.66 -7.70 -5.86
C ILE A 77 -5.29 -9.03 -5.44
N THR A 78 -5.90 -9.09 -4.26
CA THR A 78 -6.56 -10.30 -3.76
C THR A 78 -7.77 -10.66 -4.62
N GLN A 79 -8.59 -9.70 -5.02
CA GLN A 79 -9.73 -9.93 -5.90
C GLN A 79 -9.31 -10.42 -7.29
N LEU A 80 -8.25 -9.84 -7.87
CA LEU A 80 -7.69 -10.28 -9.14
C LEU A 80 -7.14 -11.72 -9.05
N TYR A 81 -6.56 -12.09 -7.93
CA TYR A 81 -6.13 -13.47 -7.68
C TYR A 81 -7.32 -14.43 -7.58
N ILE A 82 -8.35 -14.08 -6.79
CA ILE A 82 -9.56 -14.92 -6.63
C ILE A 82 -10.31 -15.07 -7.95
N SER A 83 -10.33 -14.04 -8.80
CA SER A 83 -10.93 -14.09 -10.14
C SER A 83 -10.11 -14.87 -11.16
N GLY A 84 -8.90 -15.33 -10.79
CA GLY A 84 -7.99 -16.04 -11.69
C GLY A 84 -7.28 -15.14 -12.70
N ALA A 85 -7.37 -13.82 -12.53
CA ALA A 85 -6.75 -12.85 -13.45
C ALA A 85 -5.23 -12.73 -13.26
N ILE A 86 -4.72 -13.04 -12.08
CA ILE A 86 -3.28 -13.03 -11.78
C ILE A 86 -2.85 -14.33 -11.10
N SER A 87 -1.58 -14.70 -11.30
CA SER A 87 -0.98 -15.86 -10.66
C SER A 87 -0.76 -15.63 -9.16
N PHE A 88 -0.64 -16.73 -8.40
CA PHE A 88 -0.28 -16.68 -6.98
C PHE A 88 1.04 -15.93 -6.75
N ALA A 89 2.02 -16.18 -7.60
CA ALA A 89 3.31 -15.52 -7.58
C ALA A 89 3.20 -13.99 -7.68
N SER A 90 2.33 -13.52 -8.58
CA SER A 90 2.06 -12.08 -8.76
C SER A 90 1.32 -11.48 -7.58
N ALA A 91 0.37 -12.21 -7.01
CA ALA A 91 -0.35 -11.77 -5.81
C ALA A 91 0.61 -11.62 -4.62
N ILE A 92 1.50 -12.59 -4.39
CA ILE A 92 2.53 -12.52 -3.35
C ILE A 92 3.47 -11.33 -3.59
N SER A 93 3.95 -11.13 -4.82
CA SER A 93 4.82 -10.01 -5.15
C SER A 93 4.17 -8.65 -4.83
N GLY A 94 2.92 -8.46 -5.24
CA GLY A 94 2.17 -7.23 -4.97
C GLY A 94 1.87 -7.02 -3.48
N LEU A 95 1.48 -8.06 -2.77
CA LEU A 95 1.18 -7.97 -1.33
C LEU A 95 2.45 -7.75 -0.49
N CYS A 96 3.58 -8.37 -0.85
CA CYS A 96 4.86 -8.16 -0.17
C CYS A 96 5.38 -6.73 -0.33
N THR A 97 5.10 -6.09 -1.46
CA THR A 97 5.47 -4.68 -1.68
C THR A 97 4.57 -3.72 -0.91
N GLY A 98 3.38 -4.15 -0.50
CA GLY A 98 2.35 -3.37 0.16
C GLY A 98 2.75 -2.86 1.55
N ALA A 99 3.67 -1.91 1.61
CA ALA A 99 4.08 -1.27 2.87
C ALA A 99 3.02 -0.29 3.43
N GLY A 100 1.95 -0.04 2.68
CA GLY A 100 0.83 0.79 3.10
C GLY A 100 1.26 2.18 3.57
N ILE A 101 0.66 2.66 4.66
CA ILE A 101 0.94 3.96 5.27
C ILE A 101 2.39 4.07 5.78
N GLY A 102 3.08 2.93 6.00
CA GLY A 102 4.47 2.91 6.45
C GLY A 102 5.41 3.70 5.54
N LEU A 103 5.20 3.65 4.22
CA LEU A 103 5.98 4.44 3.26
C LEU A 103 5.75 5.95 3.45
N VAL A 104 4.51 6.37 3.67
CA VAL A 104 4.18 7.79 3.91
C VAL A 104 4.85 8.28 5.19
N VAL A 105 4.82 7.47 6.25
CA VAL A 105 5.48 7.77 7.52
C VAL A 105 6.99 7.83 7.34
N LEU A 106 7.60 6.89 6.59
CA LEU A 106 9.02 6.88 6.29
C LEU A 106 9.46 8.21 5.65
N PHE A 107 8.76 8.67 4.61
CA PHE A 107 9.08 9.94 3.93
C PHE A 107 8.84 11.18 4.81
N LYS A 108 7.96 11.08 5.80
CA LYS A 108 7.67 12.18 6.73
C LYS A 108 8.68 12.27 7.86
N VAL A 109 9.16 11.15 8.37
CA VAL A 109 10.06 11.07 9.53
C VAL A 109 11.51 11.14 9.12
N ASN A 110 11.89 10.44 8.07
CA ASN A 110 13.26 10.44 7.58
C ASN A 110 13.47 11.54 6.53
N ARG A 111 14.32 12.51 6.84
CA ARG A 111 14.66 13.64 5.96
C ARG A 111 15.56 13.27 4.79
N ASP A 112 16.28 12.16 4.89
CA ASP A 112 17.19 11.69 3.84
C ASP A 112 16.44 10.97 2.72
N LYS A 113 16.08 11.74 1.68
CA LYS A 113 15.37 11.24 0.50
C LYS A 113 16.10 10.09 -0.21
N ARG A 114 17.44 10.11 -0.18
CA ARG A 114 18.25 9.05 -0.82
C ARG A 114 18.11 7.71 -0.10
N GLU A 115 18.08 7.72 1.22
CA GLU A 115 17.86 6.51 2.02
C GLU A 115 16.45 5.99 1.86
N ASN A 116 15.46 6.87 1.88
CA ASN A 116 14.06 6.49 1.66
C ASN A 116 13.88 5.77 0.31
N ILE A 117 14.46 6.32 -0.76
CA ILE A 117 14.39 5.70 -2.09
C ILE A 117 15.10 4.36 -2.11
N LYS A 118 16.25 4.20 -1.44
CA LYS A 118 16.94 2.92 -1.34
C LYS A 118 16.08 1.87 -0.64
N ILE A 119 15.42 2.23 0.47
CA ILE A 119 14.53 1.33 1.21
C ILE A 119 13.35 0.87 0.32
N VAL A 120 12.69 1.80 -0.36
CA VAL A 120 11.58 1.49 -1.28
C VAL A 120 12.06 0.59 -2.43
N LEU A 121 13.21 0.90 -3.02
CA LEU A 121 13.77 0.13 -4.12
C LEU A 121 14.17 -1.29 -3.67
N THR A 122 14.74 -1.42 -2.48
CA THR A 122 15.11 -2.71 -1.90
C THR A 122 13.86 -3.55 -1.62
N LEU A 123 12.81 -2.94 -1.04
CA LEU A 123 11.54 -3.60 -0.79
C LEU A 123 10.91 -4.11 -2.09
N TYR A 124 10.87 -3.25 -3.11
CA TYR A 124 10.38 -3.59 -4.44
C TYR A 124 11.17 -4.73 -5.07
N ALA A 125 12.50 -4.64 -5.08
CA ALA A 125 13.36 -5.67 -5.66
C ALA A 125 13.19 -7.03 -4.97
N LEU A 126 13.14 -7.07 -3.64
CA LEU A 126 12.91 -8.31 -2.88
C LEU A 126 11.54 -8.92 -3.19
N SER A 127 10.49 -8.09 -3.29
CA SER A 127 9.14 -8.55 -3.61
C SER A 127 9.05 -9.12 -5.03
N VAL A 128 9.69 -8.46 -6.00
CA VAL A 128 9.75 -8.95 -7.39
C VAL A 128 10.53 -10.26 -7.47
N ILE A 129 11.69 -10.36 -6.80
CA ILE A 129 12.49 -11.59 -6.76
C ILE A 129 11.67 -12.73 -6.15
N ALA A 130 10.97 -12.50 -5.05
CA ALA A 130 10.12 -13.51 -4.43
C ALA A 130 9.01 -13.97 -5.36
N GLY A 131 8.33 -13.05 -6.05
CA GLY A 131 7.31 -13.38 -7.04
C GLY A 131 7.87 -14.15 -8.24
N MET A 132 9.01 -13.73 -8.79
CA MET A 132 9.64 -14.42 -9.91
C MET A 132 10.09 -15.85 -9.54
N VAL A 133 10.64 -16.02 -8.35
CA VAL A 133 11.03 -17.35 -7.85
C VAL A 133 9.81 -18.24 -7.74
N LEU A 134 8.70 -17.78 -7.16
CA LEU A 134 7.47 -18.55 -7.07
C LEU A 134 6.88 -18.88 -8.45
N GLN A 135 6.96 -17.96 -9.41
CA GLN A 135 6.48 -18.19 -10.77
C GLN A 135 7.30 -19.26 -11.51
N ILE A 136 8.62 -19.33 -11.27
CA ILE A 136 9.48 -20.37 -11.83
C ILE A 136 9.15 -21.75 -11.23
N PHE A 137 8.73 -21.80 -9.96
CA PHE A 137 8.28 -23.04 -9.31
C PHE A 137 6.88 -23.48 -9.74
N GLY A 138 6.18 -22.71 -10.58
CA GLY A 138 4.87 -23.06 -11.16
C GLY A 138 3.67 -22.76 -10.26
N PHE A 139 3.83 -21.79 -9.36
CA PHE A 139 2.76 -21.30 -8.50
C PHE A 139 2.12 -20.01 -9.02
#